data_c5fe84ec97fd4e261ab3a34f90cfc0e6
#
_entry.id   c5fe84ec97fd4e261ab3a34f90cfc0e6
#
_cell.length_a   1.000
_cell.length_b   1.000
_cell.length_c   1.000
_cell.angle_alpha   90.00
_cell.angle_beta   90.00
_cell.angle_gamma   90.00
#
_symmetry.space_group_name_H-M   'P 1'
#
loop_
_entity.id
_entity.type
_entity.pdbx_description
1 polymer ?
#
loop_
_entity_poly.entity_id
_entity_poly.type
_entity_poly.pdbx_seq_one_letter_code
_entity_poly.pdbx_strand_id
1 'polypeptide(L)'
;YVIYMLFTQEESVIEEKSYYDLNLFSLENGLMTYKDSLYKVSTGIDVSSHSGAVDWAAVKADGIEFAMLRIGYRGAQEGILHEDEYFNTNIQQAIQNHLQVGAYFFSSAISAEEIDEEVDLVLNKIKGYKIQMPVVYDMEEFDQGGRIDDLSLEQRTKLALRFCKKIKEAGYQPMIYGNMTWLY
;
A
#
# COMPACT_ATOMS: atom_id res chain seq x y z
N TYR A 1 -8.59 -10.26 5.64
CA TYR A 1 -8.65 -9.10 4.74
C TYR A 1 -8.50 -7.84 5.57
N VAL A 2 -7.48 -7.03 5.32
CA VAL A 2 -7.39 -5.68 5.85
C VAL A 2 -8.17 -4.78 4.88
N ILE A 3 -9.16 -4.05 5.38
CA ILE A 3 -9.96 -3.12 4.57
C ILE A 3 -9.30 -1.75 4.70
N TYR A 4 -8.81 -1.20 3.59
CA TYR A 4 -8.31 0.17 3.53
C TYR A 4 -9.44 1.11 3.17
N MET A 5 -9.55 2.20 3.90
CA MET A 5 -10.38 3.34 3.52
C MET A 5 -9.45 4.51 3.18
N LEU A 6 -9.57 5.00 1.96
CA LEU A 6 -8.88 6.21 1.54
C LEU A 6 -9.81 7.41 1.68
N PHE A 7 -9.32 8.41 2.34
CA PHE A 7 -9.99 9.69 2.51
C PHE A 7 -9.34 10.71 1.58
N THR A 8 -10.09 11.24 0.64
CA THR A 8 -9.65 12.35 -0.21
C THR A 8 -10.39 13.60 0.21
N GLN A 9 -9.65 14.65 0.57
CA GLN A 9 -10.21 15.96 0.83
C GLN A 9 -10.24 16.75 -0.47
N GLU A 10 -11.37 17.38 -0.79
CA GLU A 10 -11.40 18.39 -1.85
C GLU A 10 -10.58 19.60 -1.40
N GLU A 11 -9.70 20.11 -2.27
CA GLU A 11 -8.78 21.20 -1.98
C GLU A 11 -9.53 22.46 -1.54
N SER A 12 -9.67 22.67 -0.24
CA SER A 12 -9.84 24.00 0.34
C SER A 12 -9.42 24.01 1.81
N VAL A 13 -8.31 24.69 2.07
CA VAL A 13 -7.85 25.14 3.39
C VAL A 13 -7.34 24.05 4.34
N ILE A 14 -6.03 23.94 4.40
CA ILE A 14 -5.31 23.27 5.49
C ILE A 14 -5.50 24.10 6.76
N GLU A 15 -6.46 23.74 7.58
CA GLU A 15 -6.48 24.09 8.99
C GLU A 15 -6.91 22.90 9.81
N GLU A 16 -5.96 22.47 10.67
CA GLU A 16 -6.10 21.63 11.87
C GLU A 16 -6.58 20.17 11.70
N LYS A 17 -5.84 19.28 12.41
CA LYS A 17 -6.13 17.88 12.70
C LYS A 17 -7.60 17.51 12.46
N SER A 18 -7.89 17.00 11.28
CA SER A 18 -9.19 16.40 11.03
C SER A 18 -9.26 15.08 11.79
N TYR A 19 -9.83 15.11 12.97
CA TYR A 19 -10.26 13.88 13.64
C TYR A 19 -11.50 13.38 12.93
N TYR A 20 -11.44 12.17 12.38
CA TYR A 20 -12.66 11.51 11.92
C TYR A 20 -13.61 11.33 13.08
N ASP A 21 -14.88 11.66 12.90
CA ASP A 21 -15.91 11.38 13.89
C ASP A 21 -16.22 9.88 13.87
N LEU A 22 -15.82 9.19 14.92
CA LEU A 22 -16.01 7.74 15.04
C LEU A 22 -17.51 7.33 14.98
N ASN A 23 -18.44 8.24 15.28
CA ASN A 23 -19.88 7.98 15.21
C ASN A 23 -20.40 7.93 13.76
N LEU A 24 -19.63 8.42 12.80
CA LEU A 24 -19.98 8.41 11.38
C LEU A 24 -19.55 7.12 10.65
N PHE A 25 -18.83 6.24 11.35
CA PHE A 25 -18.56 4.91 10.83
C PHE A 25 -19.77 3.99 11.01
N SER A 26 -20.10 3.25 9.99
CA SER A 26 -21.17 2.23 10.02
C SER A 26 -20.76 1.00 9.23
N LEU A 27 -21.31 -0.15 9.63
CA LEU A 27 -21.13 -1.41 8.91
C LEU A 27 -22.35 -1.62 8.00
N GLU A 28 -22.15 -1.58 6.68
CA GLU A 28 -23.19 -1.77 5.69
C GLU A 28 -22.81 -2.94 4.77
N ASN A 29 -23.67 -3.97 4.72
CA ASN A 29 -23.43 -5.19 3.95
C ASN A 29 -22.06 -5.87 4.22
N GLY A 30 -21.59 -5.79 5.47
CA GLY A 30 -20.31 -6.35 5.86
C GLY A 30 -19.09 -5.47 5.56
N LEU A 31 -19.27 -4.30 4.96
CA LEU A 31 -18.23 -3.31 4.70
C LEU A 31 -18.33 -2.13 5.65
N MET A 32 -17.20 -1.69 6.16
CA MET A 32 -17.14 -0.44 6.92
C MET A 32 -17.30 0.75 5.98
N THR A 33 -18.22 1.65 6.32
CA THR A 33 -18.45 2.90 5.59
C THR A 33 -18.29 4.09 6.53
N TYR A 34 -17.98 5.25 5.96
CA TYR A 34 -17.93 6.52 6.69
C TYR A 34 -18.73 7.57 5.92
N LYS A 35 -19.71 8.18 6.57
CA LYS A 35 -20.63 9.15 5.94
C LYS A 35 -20.41 10.53 6.52
N ASP A 36 -19.69 11.34 5.77
CA ASP A 36 -19.40 12.73 6.09
C ASP A 36 -19.60 13.60 4.84
N SER A 37 -19.89 14.89 5.04
CA SER A 37 -20.00 15.85 3.94
C SER A 37 -18.65 16.34 3.42
N LEU A 38 -17.57 16.13 4.18
CA LEU A 38 -16.20 16.61 3.87
C LEU A 38 -15.34 15.56 3.16
N TYR A 39 -15.71 14.26 3.26
CA TYR A 39 -14.90 13.18 2.74
C TYR A 39 -15.69 12.28 1.79
N LYS A 40 -15.04 11.93 0.70
CA LYS A 40 -15.46 10.81 -0.13
C LYS A 40 -14.68 9.57 0.32
N VAL A 41 -15.41 8.48 0.55
CA VAL A 41 -14.84 7.20 1.01
C VAL A 41 -14.91 6.19 -0.12
N SER A 42 -13.81 5.47 -0.31
CA SER A 42 -13.72 4.31 -1.18
C SER A 42 -13.22 3.12 -0.38
N THR A 43 -13.84 1.95 -0.57
CA THR A 43 -13.45 0.73 0.12
C THR A 43 -12.57 -0.12 -0.76
N GLY A 44 -11.45 -0.58 -0.21
CA GLY A 44 -10.48 -1.41 -0.91
C GLY A 44 -10.01 -2.59 -0.08
N ILE A 45 -9.25 -3.47 -0.74
CA ILE A 45 -8.57 -4.60 -0.10
C ILE A 45 -7.08 -4.58 -0.44
N ASP A 46 -6.25 -5.12 0.43
CA ASP A 46 -4.90 -5.52 0.07
C ASP A 46 -4.85 -7.03 -0.24
N VAL A 47 -3.97 -7.38 -1.17
CA VAL A 47 -3.84 -8.75 -1.65
C VAL A 47 -2.37 -9.08 -1.89
N SER A 48 -1.98 -10.26 -1.42
CA SER A 48 -0.67 -10.86 -1.67
C SER A 48 -0.81 -12.36 -1.93
N SER A 49 0.30 -13.05 -2.11
CA SER A 49 0.31 -14.52 -2.21
C SER A 49 -0.30 -15.23 -1.00
N HIS A 50 -0.33 -14.58 0.18
CA HIS A 50 -1.02 -15.10 1.37
C HIS A 50 -2.54 -15.22 1.20
N SER A 51 -3.12 -14.45 0.28
CA SER A 51 -4.56 -14.51 -0.04
C SER A 51 -4.90 -15.70 -0.94
N GLY A 52 -3.89 -16.36 -1.54
CA GLY A 52 -4.10 -17.40 -2.55
C GLY A 52 -4.79 -16.90 -3.81
N ALA A 53 -5.54 -17.76 -4.47
CA ALA A 53 -6.33 -17.39 -5.64
C ALA A 53 -7.56 -16.56 -5.24
N VAL A 54 -7.71 -15.37 -5.84
CA VAL A 54 -8.79 -14.43 -5.55
C VAL A 54 -9.84 -14.46 -6.66
N ASP A 55 -11.11 -14.56 -6.28
CA ASP A 55 -12.24 -14.36 -7.19
C ASP A 55 -12.52 -12.85 -7.33
N TRP A 56 -11.87 -12.21 -8.29
CA TRP A 56 -11.96 -10.78 -8.53
C TRP A 56 -13.36 -10.30 -8.96
N ALA A 57 -14.14 -11.20 -9.58
CA ALA A 57 -15.53 -10.89 -9.93
C ALA A 57 -16.40 -10.79 -8.67
N ALA A 58 -16.23 -11.72 -7.73
CA ALA A 58 -16.90 -11.68 -6.44
C ALA A 58 -16.45 -10.45 -5.61
N VAL A 59 -15.14 -10.16 -5.57
CA VAL A 59 -14.60 -8.95 -4.90
C VAL A 59 -15.28 -7.68 -5.43
N LYS A 60 -15.43 -7.57 -6.75
CA LYS A 60 -16.12 -6.42 -7.35
C LYS A 60 -17.60 -6.38 -7.03
N ALA A 61 -18.26 -7.54 -7.05
CA ALA A 61 -19.69 -7.64 -6.73
C ALA A 61 -20.01 -7.28 -5.26
N ASP A 62 -19.05 -7.51 -4.34
CA ASP A 62 -19.14 -7.12 -2.93
C ASP A 62 -18.97 -5.61 -2.69
N GLY A 63 -18.76 -4.81 -3.76
CA GLY A 63 -18.68 -3.35 -3.66
C GLY A 63 -17.26 -2.81 -3.44
N ILE A 64 -16.24 -3.64 -3.55
CA ILE A 64 -14.84 -3.18 -3.46
C ILE A 64 -14.50 -2.33 -4.70
N GLU A 65 -13.88 -1.20 -4.48
CA GLU A 65 -13.56 -0.21 -5.50
C GLU A 65 -12.10 -0.25 -5.95
N PHE A 66 -11.18 -0.60 -5.04
CA PHE A 66 -9.76 -0.68 -5.35
C PHE A 66 -9.05 -1.86 -4.67
N ALA A 67 -7.87 -2.19 -5.17
CA ALA A 67 -6.99 -3.19 -4.58
C ALA A 67 -5.56 -2.68 -4.49
N MET A 68 -4.92 -2.91 -3.33
CA MET A 68 -3.49 -2.73 -3.12
C MET A 68 -2.80 -4.08 -3.27
N LEU A 69 -1.92 -4.21 -4.25
CA LEU A 69 -1.34 -5.50 -4.65
C LEU A 69 0.13 -5.57 -4.26
N ARG A 70 0.52 -6.60 -3.51
CA ARG A 70 1.93 -6.79 -3.17
C ARG A 70 2.73 -7.16 -4.40
N ILE A 71 3.75 -6.36 -4.72
CA ILE A 71 4.70 -6.65 -5.80
C ILE A 71 5.71 -7.69 -5.38
N GLY A 72 6.17 -7.59 -4.14
CA GLY A 72 7.19 -8.43 -3.57
C GLY A 72 7.57 -7.98 -2.17
N TYR A 73 8.63 -8.56 -1.68
CA TYR A 73 9.18 -8.24 -0.37
C TYR A 73 10.69 -8.46 -0.33
N ARG A 74 11.36 -7.83 0.62
CA ARG A 74 12.74 -8.17 0.98
C ARG A 74 12.73 -9.01 2.24
N GLY A 75 13.45 -10.11 2.22
CA GLY A 75 13.52 -11.03 3.36
C GLY A 75 14.08 -10.37 4.62
N ALA A 76 13.37 -10.57 5.75
CA ALA A 76 13.64 -9.89 7.01
C ALA A 76 15.02 -10.20 7.62
N GLN A 77 15.59 -11.35 7.30
CA GLN A 77 16.88 -11.79 7.84
C GLN A 77 17.98 -11.77 6.78
N GLU A 78 17.71 -12.39 5.64
CA GLU A 78 18.68 -12.58 4.55
C GLU A 78 18.80 -11.37 3.61
N GLY A 79 17.79 -10.50 3.59
CA GLY A 79 17.79 -9.30 2.74
C GLY A 79 17.63 -9.57 1.24
N ILE A 80 17.20 -10.77 0.85
CA ILE A 80 17.00 -11.14 -0.55
C ILE A 80 15.67 -10.58 -1.05
N LEU A 81 15.65 -10.10 -2.30
CA LEU A 81 14.43 -9.68 -2.98
C LEU A 81 13.63 -10.89 -3.44
N HIS A 82 12.34 -10.87 -3.12
CA HIS A 82 11.36 -11.86 -3.56
C HIS A 82 10.21 -11.16 -4.30
N GLU A 83 9.83 -11.71 -5.44
CA GLU A 83 8.62 -11.31 -6.13
C GLU A 83 7.40 -12.02 -5.52
N ASP A 84 6.26 -11.34 -5.48
CA ASP A 84 4.99 -12.00 -5.15
C ASP A 84 4.52 -12.79 -6.37
N GLU A 85 4.37 -14.10 -6.20
CA GLU A 85 4.03 -15.02 -7.30
C GLU A 85 2.66 -14.76 -7.94
N TYR A 86 1.73 -14.15 -7.18
CA TYR A 86 0.39 -13.82 -7.65
C TYR A 86 0.26 -12.41 -8.21
N PHE A 87 1.28 -11.54 -8.07
CA PHE A 87 1.17 -10.14 -8.48
C PHE A 87 0.68 -9.97 -9.92
N ASN A 88 1.31 -10.66 -10.87
CA ASN A 88 0.97 -10.51 -12.28
C ASN A 88 -0.47 -10.97 -12.59
N THR A 89 -0.92 -12.05 -11.95
CA THR A 89 -2.29 -12.56 -12.12
C THR A 89 -3.28 -11.61 -11.47
N ASN A 90 -3.00 -11.16 -10.25
CA ASN A 90 -3.87 -10.28 -9.49
C ASN A 90 -4.07 -8.93 -10.18
N ILE A 91 -2.99 -8.29 -10.66
CA ILE A 91 -3.12 -6.98 -11.30
C ILE A 91 -3.93 -7.05 -12.60
N GLN A 92 -3.73 -8.10 -13.40
CA GLN A 92 -4.50 -8.29 -14.63
C GLN A 92 -5.97 -8.50 -14.34
N GLN A 93 -6.29 -9.40 -13.39
CA GLN A 93 -7.67 -9.73 -13.06
C GLN A 93 -8.39 -8.58 -12.35
N ALA A 94 -7.73 -7.86 -11.43
CA ALA A 94 -8.30 -6.70 -10.78
C ALA A 94 -8.69 -5.62 -11.80
N ILE A 95 -7.80 -5.31 -12.76
CA ILE A 95 -8.07 -4.35 -13.83
C ILE A 95 -9.20 -4.83 -14.75
N GLN A 96 -9.22 -6.12 -15.13
CA GLN A 96 -10.28 -6.71 -15.96
C GLN A 96 -11.66 -6.62 -15.28
N ASN A 97 -11.70 -6.68 -13.95
CA ASN A 97 -12.91 -6.51 -13.15
C ASN A 97 -13.18 -5.05 -12.75
N HIS A 98 -12.54 -4.08 -13.41
CA HIS A 98 -12.76 -2.65 -13.22
C HIS A 98 -12.48 -2.14 -11.80
N LEU A 99 -11.54 -2.75 -11.08
CA LEU A 99 -11.01 -2.22 -9.85
C LEU A 99 -9.89 -1.20 -10.14
N GLN A 100 -9.82 -0.15 -9.34
CA GLN A 100 -8.63 0.69 -9.31
C GLN A 100 -7.50 -0.10 -8.64
N VAL A 101 -6.28 0.06 -9.11
CA VAL A 101 -5.14 -0.67 -8.56
C VAL A 101 -4.04 0.24 -8.08
N GLY A 102 -3.52 -0.09 -6.92
CA GLY A 102 -2.25 0.36 -6.40
C GLY A 102 -1.34 -0.82 -6.16
N ALA A 103 -0.15 -0.53 -5.69
CA ALA A 103 0.83 -1.57 -5.43
C ALA A 103 1.62 -1.27 -4.16
N TYR A 104 2.13 -2.30 -3.48
CA TYR A 104 3.01 -2.11 -2.37
C TYR A 104 4.20 -3.08 -2.40
N PHE A 105 5.28 -2.65 -1.79
CA PHE A 105 6.47 -3.45 -1.58
C PHE A 105 6.78 -3.53 -0.08
N PHE A 106 6.83 -4.74 0.48
CA PHE A 106 7.13 -4.97 1.87
C PHE A 106 8.66 -4.98 2.06
N SER A 107 9.17 -3.90 2.65
CA SER A 107 10.59 -3.59 2.68
C SER A 107 11.24 -3.98 4.00
N SER A 108 12.41 -4.58 3.92
CA SER A 108 13.38 -4.67 5.01
C SER A 108 14.74 -4.10 4.63
N ALA A 109 14.76 -3.09 3.74
CA ALA A 109 15.99 -2.44 3.30
C ALA A 109 16.69 -1.70 4.43
N ILE A 110 18.01 -1.81 4.46
CA ILE A 110 18.88 -1.13 5.44
C ILE A 110 19.87 -0.15 4.78
N SER A 111 19.85 -0.07 3.45
CA SER A 111 20.74 0.83 2.70
C SER A 111 20.02 1.51 1.52
N ALA A 112 20.63 2.57 1.02
CA ALA A 112 20.13 3.30 -0.15
C ALA A 112 20.16 2.43 -1.42
N GLU A 113 21.14 1.58 -1.56
CA GLU A 113 21.30 0.65 -2.68
C GLU A 113 20.17 -0.37 -2.70
N GLU A 114 19.81 -0.90 -1.54
CA GLU A 114 18.70 -1.84 -1.41
C GLU A 114 17.34 -1.19 -1.75
N ILE A 115 17.13 0.07 -1.36
CA ILE A 115 15.96 0.83 -1.80
C ILE A 115 15.94 1.00 -3.33
N ASP A 116 17.09 1.23 -3.95
CA ASP A 116 17.15 1.36 -5.41
C ASP A 116 16.77 0.06 -6.10
N GLU A 117 17.23 -1.08 -5.61
CA GLU A 117 16.86 -2.40 -6.11
C GLU A 117 15.34 -2.66 -5.96
N GLU A 118 14.76 -2.29 -4.82
CA GLU A 118 13.32 -2.43 -4.58
C GLU A 118 12.51 -1.56 -5.53
N VAL A 119 12.90 -0.30 -5.70
CA VAL A 119 12.25 0.62 -6.64
C VAL A 119 12.35 0.12 -8.07
N ASP A 120 13.52 -0.39 -8.49
CA ASP A 120 13.71 -0.92 -9.84
C ASP A 120 12.78 -2.12 -10.09
N LEU A 121 12.64 -3.03 -9.11
CA LEU A 121 11.70 -4.14 -9.19
C LEU A 121 10.26 -3.62 -9.28
N VAL A 122 9.86 -2.70 -8.40
CA VAL A 122 8.52 -2.10 -8.38
C VAL A 122 8.19 -1.49 -9.73
N LEU A 123 9.04 -0.60 -10.25
CA LEU A 123 8.80 0.10 -11.51
C LEU A 123 8.75 -0.85 -12.70
N ASN A 124 9.60 -1.88 -12.71
CA ASN A 124 9.55 -2.90 -13.75
C ASN A 124 8.24 -3.69 -13.75
N LYS A 125 7.73 -4.01 -12.57
CA LYS A 125 6.48 -4.80 -12.41
C LYS A 125 5.24 -4.04 -12.78
N ILE A 126 5.14 -2.75 -12.45
CA ILE A 126 3.96 -1.93 -12.74
C ILE A 126 4.00 -1.30 -14.14
N LYS A 127 5.12 -1.43 -14.84
CA LYS A 127 5.28 -0.86 -16.20
C LYS A 127 4.21 -1.39 -17.15
N GLY A 128 3.50 -0.46 -17.80
CA GLY A 128 2.46 -0.80 -18.77
C GLY A 128 1.07 -1.00 -18.18
N TYR A 129 0.94 -1.02 -16.86
CA TYR A 129 -0.36 -0.99 -16.19
C TYR A 129 -0.77 0.43 -15.82
N LYS A 130 -2.08 0.68 -15.82
CA LYS A 130 -2.64 1.94 -15.32
C LYS A 130 -2.77 1.84 -13.80
N ILE A 131 -1.85 2.46 -13.07
CA ILE A 131 -1.87 2.52 -11.61
C ILE A 131 -2.59 3.81 -11.20
N GLN A 132 -3.77 3.70 -10.58
CA GLN A 132 -4.59 4.84 -10.16
C GLN A 132 -4.47 5.14 -8.67
N MET A 133 -4.07 4.14 -7.88
CA MET A 133 -3.87 4.22 -6.45
C MET A 133 -2.37 4.37 -6.14
N PRO A 134 -1.98 4.70 -4.91
CA PRO A 134 -0.58 4.88 -4.57
C PRO A 134 0.31 3.65 -4.81
N VAL A 135 1.60 3.91 -4.95
CA VAL A 135 2.68 2.93 -4.83
C VAL A 135 3.28 3.09 -3.43
N VAL A 136 3.16 2.05 -2.63
CA VAL A 136 3.38 2.12 -1.18
C VAL A 136 4.73 1.49 -0.81
N TYR A 137 5.49 2.25 -0.02
CA TYR A 137 6.60 1.74 0.77
C TYR A 137 6.04 1.22 2.09
N ASP A 138 6.08 -0.10 2.28
CA ASP A 138 5.55 -0.77 3.46
C ASP A 138 6.71 -1.25 4.32
N MET A 139 6.86 -0.65 5.51
CA MET A 139 7.92 -0.99 6.46
C MET A 139 7.31 -1.17 7.85
N GLU A 140 7.41 -2.39 8.37
CA GLU A 140 6.84 -2.78 9.64
C GLU A 140 7.83 -3.56 10.49
N GLU A 141 7.59 -3.57 11.80
CA GLU A 141 8.31 -4.44 12.73
C GLU A 141 7.98 -5.91 12.45
N PHE A 142 8.99 -6.75 12.56
CA PHE A 142 8.82 -8.20 12.43
C PHE A 142 8.69 -8.85 13.80
N ASP A 143 7.70 -9.73 14.00
CA ASP A 143 7.43 -10.43 15.26
C ASP A 143 8.66 -11.14 15.86
N GLN A 144 9.55 -11.62 15.00
CA GLN A 144 10.76 -12.36 15.41
C GLN A 144 12.04 -11.51 15.30
N GLY A 145 11.88 -10.21 15.16
CA GLY A 145 12.97 -9.29 14.86
C GLY A 145 13.43 -9.37 13.41
N GLY A 146 14.11 -8.33 12.97
CA GLY A 146 14.58 -8.23 11.60
C GLY A 146 15.77 -7.31 11.46
N ARG A 147 16.40 -7.35 10.30
CA ARG A 147 17.58 -6.52 9.96
C ARG A 147 17.35 -5.02 10.06
N ILE A 148 16.08 -4.59 10.05
CA ILE A 148 15.68 -3.18 10.14
C ILE A 148 15.55 -2.69 11.59
N ASP A 149 15.56 -3.57 12.59
CA ASP A 149 15.31 -3.21 13.99
C ASP A 149 16.39 -2.29 14.55
N ASP A 150 17.63 -2.45 14.09
CA ASP A 150 18.77 -1.63 14.50
C ASP A 150 18.81 -0.25 13.79
N LEU A 151 17.90 0.02 12.86
CA LEU A 151 17.84 1.30 12.16
C LEU A 151 17.30 2.40 13.09
N SER A 152 18.02 3.50 13.17
CA SER A 152 17.50 4.70 13.82
C SER A 152 16.31 5.29 13.04
N LEU A 153 15.47 6.08 13.73
CA LEU A 153 14.37 6.81 13.10
C LEU A 153 14.86 7.65 11.90
N GLU A 154 16.01 8.29 12.02
CA GLU A 154 16.59 9.09 10.93
C GLU A 154 16.95 8.23 9.71
N GLN A 155 17.50 7.03 9.93
CA GLN A 155 17.83 6.10 8.84
C GLN A 155 16.57 5.60 8.15
N ARG A 156 15.55 5.16 8.91
CA ARG A 156 14.25 4.75 8.38
C ARG A 156 13.61 5.85 7.54
N THR A 157 13.60 7.07 8.06
CA THR A 157 13.06 8.24 7.36
C THR A 157 13.79 8.49 6.04
N LYS A 158 15.12 8.42 6.02
CA LYS A 158 15.91 8.60 4.78
C LYS A 158 15.60 7.54 3.73
N LEU A 159 15.45 6.28 4.15
CA LEU A 159 15.10 5.17 3.24
C LEU A 159 13.69 5.37 2.66
N ALA A 160 12.70 5.65 3.50
CA ALA A 160 11.33 5.91 3.06
C ALA A 160 11.25 7.12 2.09
N LEU A 161 11.92 8.23 2.42
CA LEU A 161 11.97 9.41 1.54
C LEU A 161 12.65 9.10 0.20
N ARG A 162 13.70 8.26 0.18
CA ARG A 162 14.36 7.85 -1.06
C ARG A 162 13.41 7.05 -1.96
N PHE A 163 12.70 6.08 -1.40
CA PHE A 163 11.69 5.32 -2.13
C PHE A 163 10.64 6.25 -2.72
N CYS A 164 10.00 7.07 -1.87
CA CYS A 164 8.94 7.98 -2.27
C CYS A 164 9.40 8.96 -3.37
N LYS A 165 10.62 9.50 -3.25
CA LYS A 165 11.18 10.41 -4.25
C LYS A 165 11.28 9.73 -5.61
N LYS A 166 11.84 8.53 -5.69
CA LYS A 166 12.02 7.79 -6.94
C LYS A 166 10.69 7.39 -7.58
N ILE A 167 9.72 6.93 -6.78
CA ILE A 167 8.37 6.61 -7.25
C ILE A 167 7.69 7.85 -7.83
N LYS A 168 7.83 9.01 -7.16
CA LYS A 168 7.30 10.28 -7.64
C LYS A 168 7.97 10.75 -8.93
N GLU A 169 9.29 10.61 -9.03
CA GLU A 169 10.06 10.93 -10.24
C GLU A 169 9.65 10.06 -11.44
N ALA A 170 9.22 8.83 -11.18
CA ALA A 170 8.67 7.92 -12.20
C ALA A 170 7.20 8.23 -12.59
N GLY A 171 6.57 9.24 -11.96
CA GLY A 171 5.22 9.70 -12.28
C GLY A 171 4.10 9.00 -11.50
N TYR A 172 4.41 8.24 -10.46
CA TYR A 172 3.43 7.61 -9.59
C TYR A 172 3.24 8.38 -8.28
N GLN A 173 2.09 8.18 -7.63
CA GLN A 173 1.81 8.72 -6.31
C GLN A 173 2.48 7.84 -5.24
N PRO A 174 3.48 8.30 -4.48
CA PRO A 174 4.06 7.53 -3.40
C PRO A 174 3.19 7.61 -2.14
N MET A 175 3.25 6.55 -1.34
CA MET A 175 2.69 6.51 0.02
C MET A 175 3.62 5.69 0.91
N ILE A 176 3.58 5.95 2.22
CA ILE A 176 4.27 5.17 3.25
C ILE A 176 3.19 4.47 4.08
N TYR A 177 3.39 3.19 4.33
CA TYR A 177 2.65 2.41 5.32
C TYR A 177 3.61 1.92 6.38
N GLY A 178 3.13 1.84 7.60
CA GLY A 178 3.85 1.28 8.74
C GLY A 178 2.89 1.09 9.91
N ASN A 179 3.25 0.24 10.85
CA ASN A 179 2.48 0.10 12.07
C ASN A 179 2.71 1.30 13.02
N MET A 180 1.88 1.40 14.08
CA MET A 180 1.94 2.51 15.04
C MET A 180 3.31 2.64 15.71
N THR A 181 4.00 1.54 15.99
CA THR A 181 5.33 1.53 16.61
C THR A 181 6.40 2.16 15.72
N TRP A 182 6.21 2.09 14.40
CA TRP A 182 7.19 2.57 13.42
C TRP A 182 6.95 4.00 12.94
N LEU A 183 5.72 4.48 13.07
CA LEU A 183 5.35 5.83 12.62
C LEU A 183 5.47 6.89 13.72
N TYR A 184 5.53 6.48 14.99
CA TYR A 184 5.64 7.33 16.18
C TYR A 184 6.79 6.86 17.08
#